data_a89392ceee5e49ac89d329790308f0fb
#
_entry.id   a89392ceee5e49ac89d329790308f0fb
#
_cell.length_a   1.000
_cell.length_b   1.000
_cell.length_c   1.000
_cell.angle_alpha   90.00
_cell.angle_beta   90.00
_cell.angle_gamma   90.00
#
_symmetry.space_group_name_H-M   'P 1'
#
loop_
_entity.id
_entity.type
_entity.pdbx_description
1 polymer ?
#
loop_
_entity_poly.entity_id
_entity_poly.type
_entity_poly.pdbx_seq_one_letter_code
_entity_poly.pdbx_strand_id
1 'polypeptide(L)'
;KQDVYLPDDYYKHPSEDDNYLEYNLRTPWRARVSMGSTVDRYFAWGVEYEYANYGKNHMSYSDYEYDSWGGGYHRRTSDKAMNDLNKNTLRGQHTVKMGFEFNATDNLALRLGYNYVSSMFKNDARLTQHIDSYAMDYVSGTGYMNLSDVNLITCGLGYRFKKVYFDLAYRFRQQSGKYYAFDDSFTGEGQFVLDNPNLAYATINPVDVNLNRHTITCTLGVKF
;
A
#
# COMPACT_ATOMS: atom_id res chain seq x y z
N LYS A 1 -7.43 9.66 8.32
CA LYS A 1 -8.73 9.39 8.89
C LYS A 1 -9.59 8.79 7.80
N GLN A 2 -10.13 7.61 8.04
CA GLN A 2 -11.03 6.92 7.11
C GLN A 2 -12.26 6.54 7.91
N ASP A 3 -13.41 6.97 7.45
CA ASP A 3 -14.69 6.67 8.06
C ASP A 3 -15.29 5.47 7.32
N VAL A 4 -15.63 4.42 8.04
CA VAL A 4 -16.26 3.21 7.50
C VAL A 4 -17.69 3.17 8.02
N TYR A 5 -18.65 3.23 7.12
CA TYR A 5 -20.07 3.12 7.45
C TYR A 5 -20.48 1.65 7.53
N LEU A 6 -21.15 1.30 8.60
CA LEU A 6 -21.65 -0.05 8.85
C LEU A 6 -23.14 -0.16 8.56
N PRO A 7 -23.62 -1.25 7.96
CA PRO A 7 -25.03 -1.48 7.82
C PRO A 7 -25.69 -1.73 9.18
N ASP A 8 -26.80 -1.10 9.38
CA ASP A 8 -27.61 -1.00 10.59
C ASP A 8 -28.37 -2.31 10.84
N ASP A 9 -27.77 -3.34 11.45
CA ASP A 9 -28.46 -4.62 11.59
C ASP A 9 -28.53 -5.21 13.00
N TYR A 10 -27.99 -4.59 14.02
CA TYR A 10 -28.00 -5.23 15.34
C TYR A 10 -28.80 -4.56 16.45
N TYR A 11 -29.10 -3.29 16.34
CA TYR A 11 -30.03 -2.61 17.26
C TYR A 11 -30.84 -1.58 16.49
N LYS A 12 -32.08 -1.93 16.11
CA LYS A 12 -33.09 -0.95 15.73
C LYS A 12 -33.44 -0.06 16.92
N HIS A 13 -32.61 0.88 17.22
CA HIS A 13 -33.07 2.14 17.78
C HIS A 13 -33.24 3.08 16.59
N PRO A 14 -34.42 3.70 16.45
CA PRO A 14 -34.66 4.70 15.43
C PRO A 14 -34.04 6.02 15.89
N SER A 15 -32.76 6.05 16.15
CA SER A 15 -31.97 7.25 16.31
C SER A 15 -31.11 7.37 15.07
N GLU A 16 -31.23 8.49 14.43
CA GLU A 16 -30.59 8.89 13.17
C GLU A 16 -29.05 8.92 13.19
N ASP A 17 -28.41 8.16 14.05
CA ASP A 17 -26.96 8.07 14.16
C ASP A 17 -26.46 6.93 13.27
N ASP A 18 -25.93 7.29 12.11
CA ASP A 18 -25.17 6.38 11.27
C ASP A 18 -24.05 5.75 12.10
N ASN A 19 -24.08 4.43 12.26
CA ASN A 19 -23.00 3.70 12.90
C ASN A 19 -21.74 3.78 12.02
N TYR A 20 -20.76 4.55 12.45
CA TYR A 20 -19.49 4.67 11.75
C TYR A 20 -18.32 4.23 12.62
N LEU A 21 -17.37 3.57 12.00
CA LEU A 21 -16.11 3.19 12.62
C LEU A 21 -15.05 4.28 12.37
N GLU A 22 -14.57 4.88 13.45
CA GLU A 22 -13.48 5.84 13.37
C GLU A 22 -12.16 5.23 13.84
N TYR A 23 -11.15 5.21 12.97
CA TYR A 23 -9.80 4.81 13.35
C TYR A 23 -8.75 5.80 12.88
N ASN A 24 -7.61 5.79 13.56
CA ASN A 24 -6.46 6.60 13.21
C ASN A 24 -5.31 5.69 12.80
N LEU A 25 -4.81 5.88 11.58
CA LEU A 25 -3.62 5.20 11.09
C LEU A 25 -2.44 6.18 11.07
N ARG A 26 -1.41 5.87 11.85
CA ARG A 26 -0.13 6.55 11.80
C ARG A 26 0.85 5.71 10.96
N THR A 27 1.20 6.23 9.79
CA THR A 27 2.21 5.62 8.92
C THR A 27 3.62 5.81 9.48
N PRO A 28 4.59 4.96 9.13
CA PRO A 28 5.96 5.11 9.57
C PRO A 28 6.62 6.34 8.95
N TRP A 29 7.69 6.80 9.58
CA TRP A 29 8.57 7.79 8.97
C TRP A 29 9.23 7.24 7.71
N ARG A 30 9.56 8.12 6.79
CA ARG A 30 10.30 7.82 5.56
C ARG A 30 11.61 8.58 5.56
N ALA A 31 12.70 7.86 5.32
CA ALA A 31 14.00 8.46 5.05
C ALA A 31 14.25 8.41 3.56
N ARG A 32 14.67 9.55 2.99
CA ARG A 32 14.99 9.68 1.57
C ARG A 32 16.33 10.38 1.41
N VAL A 33 17.15 9.86 0.53
CA VAL A 33 18.38 10.48 0.09
C VAL A 33 18.41 10.45 -1.43
N SER A 34 18.81 11.56 -2.04
CA SER A 34 18.91 11.65 -3.50
C SER A 34 20.17 12.41 -3.87
N MET A 35 20.71 12.06 -5.01
CA MET A 35 21.82 12.76 -5.64
C MET A 35 21.60 12.81 -7.15
N GLY A 36 22.14 13.84 -7.77
CA GLY A 36 22.07 14.00 -9.20
C GLY A 36 23.05 15.06 -9.66
N SER A 37 23.37 15.02 -10.93
CA SER A 37 24.29 15.95 -11.55
C SER A 37 23.97 16.10 -13.03
N THR A 38 24.49 17.18 -13.60
CA THR A 38 24.50 17.42 -15.04
C THR A 38 25.93 17.47 -15.54
N VAL A 39 26.18 16.88 -16.69
CA VAL A 39 27.44 16.96 -17.40
C VAL A 39 27.20 17.83 -18.64
N ASP A 40 27.69 19.05 -18.58
CA ASP A 40 27.40 20.09 -19.54
C ASP A 40 25.88 20.23 -19.81
N ARG A 41 25.52 20.51 -21.06
CA ARG A 41 24.12 20.57 -21.50
C ARG A 41 23.61 19.27 -22.07
N TYR A 42 24.45 18.23 -22.13
CA TYR A 42 24.13 16.99 -22.87
C TYR A 42 23.58 15.90 -22.03
N PHE A 43 23.99 15.80 -20.78
CA PHE A 43 23.64 14.67 -19.95
C PHE A 43 23.25 15.09 -18.54
N ALA A 44 22.15 14.54 -18.03
CA ALA A 44 21.73 14.65 -16.64
C ALA A 44 21.39 13.27 -16.10
N TRP A 45 21.67 13.08 -14.81
CA TRP A 45 21.31 11.85 -14.11
C TRP A 45 20.87 12.15 -12.69
N GLY A 46 20.05 11.27 -12.16
CA GLY A 46 19.63 11.33 -10.77
C GLY A 46 19.37 9.92 -10.23
N VAL A 47 19.68 9.75 -8.96
CA VAL A 47 19.40 8.54 -8.19
C VAL A 47 18.77 8.94 -6.88
N GLU A 48 17.72 8.22 -6.49
CA GLU A 48 17.03 8.38 -5.21
C GLU A 48 16.88 7.04 -4.52
N TYR A 49 17.13 7.02 -3.23
CA TYR A 49 16.82 5.90 -2.35
C TYR A 49 15.87 6.37 -1.26
N GLU A 50 14.80 5.60 -1.03
CA GLU A 50 13.84 5.83 0.06
C GLU A 50 13.65 4.54 0.85
N TYR A 51 13.53 4.68 2.17
CA TYR A 51 13.22 3.61 3.09
C TYR A 51 12.04 3.99 3.99
N ALA A 52 11.08 3.06 4.15
CA ALA A 52 9.97 3.18 5.08
C ALA A 52 9.67 1.82 5.72
N ASN A 53 9.53 1.75 7.04
CA ASN A 53 9.26 0.49 7.73
C ASN A 53 7.76 0.35 8.04
N TYR A 54 7.02 -0.30 7.14
CA TYR A 54 5.57 -0.49 7.29
C TYR A 54 5.17 -1.40 8.45
N GLY A 55 6.06 -2.28 8.94
CA GLY A 55 5.83 -3.02 10.18
C GLY A 55 5.73 -2.13 11.44
N LYS A 56 5.99 -0.81 11.31
CA LYS A 56 5.80 0.20 12.35
C LYS A 56 4.55 1.06 12.14
N ASN A 57 3.65 0.66 11.26
CA ASN A 57 2.31 1.24 11.21
C ASN A 57 1.66 1.10 12.58
N HIS A 58 0.92 2.12 12.98
CA HIS A 58 0.23 2.12 14.27
C HIS A 58 -1.22 2.51 14.08
N MET A 59 -2.11 1.60 14.43
CA MET A 59 -3.55 1.82 14.46
C MET A 59 -4.03 2.10 15.87
N SER A 60 -4.98 3.01 15.97
CA SER A 60 -5.71 3.32 17.19
C SER A 60 -7.13 3.75 16.83
N TYR A 61 -8.07 3.51 17.72
CA TYR A 61 -9.47 3.89 17.59
C TYR A 61 -9.91 4.76 18.75
N SER A 62 -11.06 5.39 18.62
CA SER A 62 -11.69 6.17 19.67
C SER A 62 -12.64 5.27 20.42
N ASP A 63 -12.34 4.97 21.66
CA ASP A 63 -13.16 4.19 22.56
C ASP A 63 -13.95 5.11 23.48
N TYR A 64 -15.14 4.71 23.90
CA TYR A 64 -15.98 5.47 24.81
C TYR A 64 -15.93 4.83 26.20
N GLU A 65 -15.31 5.53 27.12
CA GLU A 65 -15.19 5.09 28.51
C GLU A 65 -16.11 5.92 29.41
N TYR A 66 -16.67 5.27 30.44
CA TYR A 66 -17.40 5.94 31.52
C TYR A 66 -16.48 6.18 32.71
N ASP A 67 -16.50 7.37 33.22
CA ASP A 67 -15.85 7.64 34.50
C ASP A 67 -16.67 7.06 35.67
N SER A 68 -16.08 7.01 36.88
CA SER A 68 -16.73 6.52 38.09
C SER A 68 -17.96 7.34 38.55
N TRP A 69 -18.20 8.48 37.92
CA TRP A 69 -19.32 9.39 38.22
C TRP A 69 -20.41 9.33 37.14
N GLY A 70 -20.29 8.44 36.15
CA GLY A 70 -21.25 8.27 35.07
C GLY A 70 -21.07 9.26 33.92
N GLY A 71 -20.01 10.07 33.92
CA GLY A 71 -19.62 10.89 32.80
C GLY A 71 -18.91 10.04 31.73
N GLY A 72 -19.31 10.19 30.46
CA GLY A 72 -18.65 9.50 29.37
C GLY A 72 -17.62 10.38 28.68
N TYR A 73 -16.49 9.80 28.28
CA TYR A 73 -15.47 10.50 27.52
C TYR A 73 -14.85 9.59 26.46
N HIS A 74 -14.43 10.20 25.37
CA HIS A 74 -13.71 9.49 24.31
C HIS A 74 -12.23 9.38 24.66
N ARG A 75 -11.72 8.13 24.65
CA ARG A 75 -10.32 7.84 24.84
C ARG A 75 -9.74 7.19 23.59
N ARG A 76 -8.57 7.66 23.18
CA ARG A 76 -7.83 7.02 22.10
C ARG A 76 -7.13 5.77 22.63
N THR A 77 -7.54 4.61 22.12
CA THR A 77 -7.00 3.29 22.48
C THR A 77 -6.19 2.71 21.33
N SER A 78 -5.05 2.13 21.64
CA SER A 78 -4.19 1.48 20.66
C SER A 78 -4.78 0.12 20.29
N ASP A 79 -4.97 -0.14 18.99
CA ASP A 79 -5.36 -1.46 18.50
C ASP A 79 -4.14 -2.39 18.52
N LYS A 80 -3.94 -3.04 19.65
CA LYS A 80 -2.78 -3.88 19.90
C LYS A 80 -2.71 -5.07 18.93
N ALA A 81 -3.83 -5.74 18.71
CA ALA A 81 -3.90 -6.93 17.87
C ALA A 81 -3.56 -6.59 16.41
N MET A 82 -4.12 -5.52 15.86
CA MET A 82 -3.81 -5.04 14.51
C MET A 82 -2.36 -4.56 14.40
N ASN A 83 -1.83 -3.90 15.42
CA ASN A 83 -0.44 -3.44 15.42
C ASN A 83 0.55 -4.61 15.48
N ASP A 84 0.25 -5.66 16.23
CA ASP A 84 1.04 -6.89 16.26
C ASP A 84 0.95 -7.64 14.92
N LEU A 85 -0.22 -7.70 14.29
CA LEU A 85 -0.38 -8.25 12.95
C LEU A 85 0.48 -7.49 11.93
N ASN A 86 0.43 -6.16 11.92
CA ASN A 86 1.25 -5.32 11.05
C ASN A 86 2.76 -5.61 11.25
N LYS A 87 3.21 -5.72 12.48
CA LYS A 87 4.59 -6.04 12.81
C LYS A 87 5.01 -7.44 12.34
N ASN A 88 4.08 -8.40 12.39
CA ASN A 88 4.34 -9.79 12.02
C ASN A 88 4.28 -10.02 10.51
N THR A 89 3.45 -9.29 9.78
CA THR A 89 3.22 -9.48 8.33
C THR A 89 3.97 -8.49 7.46
N LEU A 90 4.24 -7.28 7.96
CA LEU A 90 4.89 -6.22 7.20
C LEU A 90 6.36 -6.06 7.58
N ARG A 91 7.12 -5.50 6.65
CA ARG A 91 8.56 -5.22 6.78
C ARG A 91 8.93 -3.85 6.24
N GLY A 92 10.21 -3.52 6.30
CA GLY A 92 10.76 -2.36 5.64
C GLY A 92 10.67 -2.46 4.13
N GLN A 93 10.22 -1.38 3.49
CA GLN A 93 10.19 -1.22 2.05
C GLN A 93 11.32 -0.32 1.59
N HIS A 94 12.02 -0.74 0.56
CA HIS A 94 13.09 -0.01 -0.11
C HIS A 94 12.60 0.44 -1.48
N THR A 95 12.84 1.70 -1.79
CA THR A 95 12.56 2.25 -3.12
C THR A 95 13.85 2.82 -3.70
N VAL A 96 14.21 2.38 -4.90
CA VAL A 96 15.34 2.90 -5.66
C VAL A 96 14.81 3.49 -6.96
N LYS A 97 15.16 4.74 -7.25
CA LYS A 97 14.81 5.40 -8.51
C LYS A 97 16.07 5.89 -9.19
N MET A 98 16.16 5.66 -10.48
CA MET A 98 17.23 6.17 -11.32
C MET A 98 16.62 6.81 -12.57
N GLY A 99 17.17 7.95 -12.96
CA GLY A 99 16.76 8.67 -14.14
C GLY A 99 17.95 9.22 -14.89
N PHE A 100 17.86 9.18 -16.21
CA PHE A 100 18.87 9.69 -17.13
C PHE A 100 18.19 10.51 -18.21
N GLU A 101 18.78 11.66 -18.53
CA GLU A 101 18.38 12.47 -19.66
C GLU A 101 19.63 12.75 -20.53
N PHE A 102 19.49 12.51 -21.81
CA PHE A 102 20.51 12.77 -22.80
C PHE A 102 19.94 13.72 -23.88
N ASN A 103 20.49 14.91 -23.96
CA ASN A 103 20.16 15.87 -25.00
C ASN A 103 21.01 15.57 -26.24
N ALA A 104 20.44 14.78 -27.16
CA ALA A 104 21.12 14.38 -28.39
C ALA A 104 21.40 15.55 -29.33
N THR A 105 20.53 16.57 -29.28
CA THR A 105 20.69 17.85 -29.95
C THR A 105 20.09 18.94 -29.08
N ASP A 106 20.23 20.21 -29.48
CA ASP A 106 19.60 21.35 -28.79
C ASP A 106 18.06 21.24 -28.73
N ASN A 107 17.47 20.41 -29.59
CA ASN A 107 16.03 20.24 -29.73
C ASN A 107 15.51 18.87 -29.32
N LEU A 108 16.38 17.86 -29.20
CA LEU A 108 16.00 16.46 -28.95
C LEU A 108 16.57 15.97 -27.63
N ALA A 109 15.69 15.56 -26.73
CA ALA A 109 16.03 14.94 -25.46
C ALA A 109 15.52 13.50 -25.40
N LEU A 110 16.38 12.58 -24.99
CA LEU A 110 16.05 11.19 -24.70
C LEU A 110 16.08 10.98 -23.18
N ARG A 111 15.09 10.27 -22.64
CA ARG A 111 14.97 10.03 -21.20
C ARG A 111 14.82 8.56 -20.93
N LEU A 112 15.52 8.07 -19.93
CA LEU A 112 15.40 6.71 -19.42
C LEU A 112 15.23 6.77 -17.91
N GLY A 113 14.38 5.90 -17.38
CA GLY A 113 14.19 5.80 -15.94
C GLY A 113 13.89 4.38 -15.51
N TYR A 114 14.36 4.06 -14.33
CA TYR A 114 14.07 2.81 -13.64
C TYR A 114 13.66 3.09 -12.21
N ASN A 115 12.60 2.41 -11.75
CA ASN A 115 12.15 2.49 -10.39
C ASN A 115 11.86 1.07 -9.87
N TYR A 116 12.54 0.71 -8.78
CA TYR A 116 12.35 -0.52 -8.04
C TYR A 116 11.73 -0.21 -6.68
N VAL A 117 10.67 -0.94 -6.33
CA VAL A 117 10.06 -0.87 -5.01
C VAL A 117 9.96 -2.28 -4.44
N SER A 118 10.65 -2.55 -3.34
CA SER A 118 10.58 -3.86 -2.70
C SER A 118 9.21 -4.09 -2.06
N SER A 119 8.80 -5.36 -1.95
CA SER A 119 7.58 -5.71 -1.23
C SER A 119 7.64 -5.24 0.22
N MET A 120 6.52 -4.72 0.71
CA MET A 120 6.34 -4.44 2.13
C MET A 120 5.87 -5.65 2.92
N PHE A 121 5.45 -6.73 2.26
CA PHE A 121 5.03 -7.97 2.90
C PHE A 121 6.22 -8.88 3.16
N LYS A 122 6.23 -9.57 4.29
CA LYS A 122 7.14 -10.70 4.54
C LYS A 122 6.75 -11.88 3.65
N ASN A 123 7.68 -12.79 3.40
CA ASN A 123 7.46 -13.88 2.44
C ASN A 123 6.34 -14.85 2.85
N ASP A 124 6.17 -14.99 4.16
CA ASP A 124 5.19 -15.85 4.84
C ASP A 124 4.01 -15.07 5.41
N ALA A 125 3.85 -13.81 5.01
CA ALA A 125 2.78 -12.96 5.51
C ALA A 125 1.41 -13.55 5.18
N ARG A 126 0.61 -13.76 6.23
CA ARG A 126 -0.77 -14.21 6.11
C ARG A 126 -1.67 -13.34 6.95
N LEU A 127 -2.87 -13.09 6.43
CA LEU A 127 -3.93 -12.43 7.18
C LEU A 127 -4.65 -13.50 8.03
N THR A 128 -4.83 -13.19 9.30
CA THR A 128 -5.61 -14.00 10.22
C THR A 128 -6.78 -13.15 10.70
N GLN A 129 -8.01 -13.57 10.44
CA GLN A 129 -9.21 -12.84 10.87
C GLN A 129 -9.50 -12.97 12.37
N HIS A 130 -8.94 -13.99 13.02
CA HIS A 130 -9.12 -14.22 14.46
C HIS A 130 -8.18 -13.36 15.31
N ILE A 131 -8.06 -12.09 14.98
CA ILE A 131 -7.43 -11.12 15.87
C ILE A 131 -8.55 -10.34 16.55
N ASP A 132 -8.46 -10.20 17.86
CA ASP A 132 -9.33 -9.35 18.67
C ASP A 132 -8.98 -7.86 18.40
N SER A 133 -9.42 -7.40 17.24
CA SER A 133 -9.18 -6.05 16.74
C SER A 133 -10.49 -5.38 16.39
N TYR A 134 -10.70 -4.21 16.93
CA TYR A 134 -11.88 -3.39 16.66
C TYR A 134 -12.10 -3.14 15.15
N ALA A 135 -11.03 -3.03 14.36
CA ALA A 135 -11.13 -2.83 12.91
C ALA A 135 -11.54 -4.10 12.15
N MET A 136 -11.26 -5.30 12.68
CA MET A 136 -11.53 -6.56 11.99
C MET A 136 -12.97 -7.03 12.16
N ASP A 137 -13.66 -6.60 13.20
CA ASP A 137 -15.08 -6.91 13.42
C ASP A 137 -15.99 -6.44 12.28
N TYR A 138 -15.48 -5.53 11.44
CA TYR A 138 -16.19 -4.88 10.36
C TYR A 138 -15.69 -5.23 8.96
N VAL A 139 -14.79 -6.19 8.84
CA VAL A 139 -14.28 -6.64 7.55
C VAL A 139 -15.21 -7.66 6.94
N SER A 140 -15.85 -7.32 5.83
CA SER A 140 -16.74 -8.23 5.09
C SER A 140 -16.03 -8.99 3.96
N GLY A 141 -14.85 -8.56 3.56
CA GLY A 141 -14.07 -9.19 2.48
C GLY A 141 -13.17 -10.29 3.02
N THR A 142 -13.25 -11.49 2.43
CA THR A 142 -12.41 -12.63 2.82
C THR A 142 -11.09 -12.69 2.04
N GLY A 143 -11.10 -12.21 0.79
CA GLY A 143 -9.93 -12.27 -0.09
C GLY A 143 -8.96 -11.12 0.12
N TYR A 144 -7.66 -11.44 0.06
CA TYR A 144 -6.60 -10.45 0.14
C TYR A 144 -5.44 -10.76 -0.80
N MET A 145 -4.57 -9.79 -1.05
CA MET A 145 -3.44 -9.92 -1.96
C MET A 145 -2.16 -9.37 -1.35
N ASN A 146 -1.12 -10.21 -1.31
CA ASN A 146 0.23 -9.81 -0.94
C ASN A 146 1.01 -9.49 -2.21
N LEU A 147 1.24 -8.21 -2.47
CA LEU A 147 1.95 -7.75 -3.64
C LEU A 147 3.47 -7.84 -3.42
N SER A 148 4.15 -8.39 -4.42
CA SER A 148 5.62 -8.51 -4.47
C SER A 148 6.26 -7.20 -4.93
N ASP A 149 7.54 -7.28 -5.28
CA ASP A 149 8.31 -6.14 -5.77
C ASP A 149 7.72 -5.53 -7.03
N VAL A 150 7.91 -4.22 -7.18
CA VAL A 150 7.53 -3.48 -8.39
C VAL A 150 8.79 -3.15 -9.18
N ASN A 151 8.77 -3.47 -10.46
CA ASN A 151 9.73 -2.97 -11.44
C ASN A 151 9.00 -2.03 -12.40
N LEU A 152 9.54 -0.84 -12.57
CA LEU A 152 8.98 0.16 -13.45
C LEU A 152 10.09 0.75 -14.32
N ILE A 153 9.94 0.55 -15.62
CA ILE A 153 10.85 1.08 -16.64
C ILE A 153 10.13 2.19 -17.39
N THR A 154 10.82 3.28 -17.62
CA THR A 154 10.29 4.40 -18.40
C THR A 154 11.29 4.80 -19.48
N CYS A 155 10.78 5.14 -20.65
CA CYS A 155 11.55 5.82 -21.69
C CYS A 155 10.74 6.99 -22.23
N GLY A 156 11.44 8.02 -22.65
CA GLY A 156 10.80 9.24 -23.15
C GLY A 156 11.63 9.91 -24.24
N LEU A 157 10.93 10.58 -25.12
CA LEU A 157 11.49 11.39 -26.18
C LEU A 157 10.82 12.76 -26.13
N GLY A 158 11.63 13.81 -25.99
CA GLY A 158 11.19 15.20 -26.03
C GLY A 158 11.77 15.91 -27.24
N TYR A 159 10.94 16.59 -28.01
CA TYR A 159 11.37 17.39 -29.14
C TYR A 159 10.82 18.81 -29.03
N ARG A 160 11.72 19.81 -29.19
CA ARG A 160 11.38 21.24 -29.17
C ARG A 160 11.67 21.87 -30.50
N PHE A 161 10.66 22.55 -31.04
CA PHE A 161 10.84 23.33 -32.26
C PHE A 161 10.30 24.75 -32.05
N LYS A 162 11.18 25.71 -31.94
CA LYS A 162 10.83 27.15 -31.68
C LYS A 162 9.91 27.27 -30.45
N LYS A 163 8.62 27.52 -30.68
CA LYS A 163 7.59 27.70 -29.65
C LYS A 163 6.76 26.45 -29.37
N VAL A 164 6.97 25.41 -30.13
CA VAL A 164 6.21 24.12 -29.97
C VAL A 164 7.10 23.08 -29.33
N TYR A 165 6.57 22.31 -28.41
CA TYR A 165 7.24 21.13 -27.89
C TYR A 165 6.31 19.90 -27.95
N PHE A 166 6.93 18.76 -28.14
CA PHE A 166 6.30 17.46 -28.18
C PHE A 166 7.06 16.52 -27.26
N ASP A 167 6.35 15.86 -26.34
CA ASP A 167 6.91 14.82 -25.47
C ASP A 167 6.12 13.53 -25.64
N LEU A 168 6.84 12.43 -25.85
CA LEU A 168 6.31 11.07 -25.86
C LEU A 168 6.98 10.29 -24.75
N ALA A 169 6.19 9.66 -23.90
CA ALA A 169 6.69 8.82 -22.82
C ALA A 169 6.00 7.46 -22.82
N TYR A 170 6.79 6.43 -22.61
CA TYR A 170 6.32 5.06 -22.40
C TYR A 170 6.74 4.60 -21.00
N ARG A 171 5.83 3.94 -20.31
CA ARG A 171 6.03 3.36 -18.99
C ARG A 171 5.54 1.92 -18.96
N PHE A 172 6.40 1.02 -18.55
CA PHE A 172 6.09 -0.37 -18.26
C PHE A 172 6.24 -0.63 -16.78
N ARG A 173 5.17 -1.11 -16.14
CA ARG A 173 5.15 -1.53 -14.74
C ARG A 173 4.85 -3.00 -14.67
N GLN A 174 5.71 -3.73 -13.98
CA GLN A 174 5.55 -5.14 -13.66
C GLN A 174 5.50 -5.31 -12.15
N GLN A 175 4.52 -6.06 -11.68
CA GLN A 175 4.40 -6.47 -10.29
C GLN A 175 3.74 -7.83 -10.24
N SER A 176 4.27 -8.76 -9.46
CA SER A 176 3.62 -10.03 -9.13
C SER A 176 3.02 -9.95 -7.73
N GLY A 177 2.26 -10.97 -7.35
CA GLY A 177 1.67 -11.10 -6.03
C GLY A 177 1.07 -12.47 -5.82
N LYS A 178 0.64 -12.69 -4.59
CA LYS A 178 -0.09 -13.90 -4.18
C LYS A 178 -1.46 -13.48 -3.72
N TYR A 179 -2.49 -14.00 -4.38
CA TYR A 179 -3.88 -13.80 -3.99
C TYR A 179 -4.35 -14.98 -3.16
N TYR A 180 -4.96 -14.68 -2.02
CA TYR A 180 -5.60 -15.61 -1.10
C TYR A 180 -7.10 -15.35 -1.13
N ALA A 181 -7.90 -16.36 -1.46
CA ALA A 181 -9.36 -16.24 -1.54
C ALA A 181 -10.01 -16.14 -0.15
N PHE A 182 -9.34 -16.70 0.84
CA PHE A 182 -9.78 -16.70 2.24
C PHE A 182 -8.54 -16.49 3.12
N ASP A 183 -8.77 -16.12 4.36
CA ASP A 183 -7.74 -16.11 5.39
C ASP A 183 -7.56 -17.50 6.04
N ASP A 184 -6.51 -17.63 6.85
CA ASP A 184 -6.21 -18.85 7.60
C ASP A 184 -7.00 -18.90 8.93
N SER A 185 -8.19 -18.35 9.01
CA SER A 185 -8.98 -18.22 10.24
C SER A 185 -9.39 -19.55 10.88
N PHE A 186 -9.38 -20.63 10.11
CA PHE A 186 -9.67 -21.97 10.61
C PHE A 186 -8.46 -22.71 11.21
N THR A 187 -7.28 -22.14 11.18
CA THR A 187 -6.09 -22.70 11.84
C THR A 187 -5.90 -22.22 13.28
N GLY A 188 -6.82 -21.40 13.80
CA GLY A 188 -6.79 -20.92 15.18
C GLY A 188 -7.29 -21.97 16.18
N GLU A 189 -6.82 -21.86 17.42
CA GLU A 189 -7.12 -22.71 18.58
C GLU A 189 -8.61 -22.69 19.02
N GLY A 190 -9.55 -22.73 18.07
CA GLY A 190 -10.97 -22.80 18.39
C GLY A 190 -11.39 -24.20 18.69
N GLN A 191 -12.27 -24.37 19.66
CA GLN A 191 -12.91 -25.66 20.08
C GLN A 191 -13.46 -26.44 18.88
N PHE A 192 -13.86 -25.74 17.81
CA PHE A 192 -14.40 -26.33 16.58
C PHE A 192 -13.37 -27.14 15.78
N VAL A 193 -12.08 -26.83 15.91
CA VAL A 193 -10.97 -27.54 15.24
C VAL A 193 -10.70 -28.88 15.95
N LEU A 194 -10.91 -28.93 17.24
CA LEU A 194 -10.68 -30.14 18.03
C LEU A 194 -11.70 -31.25 17.71
N ASP A 195 -12.90 -30.91 17.29
CA ASP A 195 -13.97 -31.84 16.98
C ASP A 195 -13.91 -32.39 15.54
N ASN A 196 -13.14 -31.76 14.66
CA ASN A 196 -12.94 -32.20 13.26
C ASN A 196 -11.52 -32.02 12.77
N PRO A 197 -10.62 -32.97 13.04
CA PRO A 197 -9.20 -32.85 12.66
C PRO A 197 -8.97 -32.76 11.14
N ASN A 198 -9.95 -33.08 10.30
CA ASN A 198 -9.86 -32.94 8.85
C ASN A 198 -10.11 -31.51 8.38
N LEU A 199 -10.68 -30.64 9.21
CA LEU A 199 -10.83 -29.21 8.93
C LEU A 199 -9.65 -28.37 9.44
N ALA A 200 -8.85 -28.92 10.35
CA ALA A 200 -7.78 -28.21 11.06
C ALA A 200 -6.62 -27.77 10.19
N TYR A 201 -6.52 -28.19 8.95
CA TYR A 201 -5.33 -28.03 8.13
C TYR A 201 -5.58 -27.58 6.68
N ALA A 202 -6.68 -26.94 6.41
CA ALA A 202 -6.89 -26.30 5.10
C ALA A 202 -5.97 -25.08 4.94
N THR A 203 -4.68 -25.32 4.74
CA THR A 203 -3.76 -24.29 4.32
C THR A 203 -4.17 -23.88 2.92
N ILE A 204 -4.66 -22.66 2.76
CA ILE A 204 -5.09 -22.16 1.47
C ILE A 204 -3.84 -21.85 0.64
N ASN A 205 -3.68 -22.55 -0.48
CA ASN A 205 -2.64 -22.24 -1.43
C ASN A 205 -3.00 -20.94 -2.16
N PRO A 206 -2.10 -19.94 -2.19
CA PRO A 206 -2.34 -18.73 -2.93
C PRO A 206 -2.31 -18.96 -4.42
N VAL A 207 -3.01 -18.12 -5.16
CA VAL A 207 -2.92 -18.02 -6.61
C VAL A 207 -1.88 -16.95 -6.96
N ASP A 208 -0.91 -17.32 -7.81
CA ASP A 208 0.07 -16.36 -8.31
C ASP A 208 -0.59 -15.38 -9.30
N VAL A 209 -0.39 -14.11 -9.07
CA VAL A 209 -0.93 -13.02 -9.88
C VAL A 209 0.21 -12.20 -10.48
N ASN A 210 0.13 -11.94 -11.78
CA ASN A 210 1.06 -11.08 -12.50
C ASN A 210 0.33 -9.85 -13.04
N LEU A 211 0.76 -8.68 -12.61
CA LEU A 211 0.20 -7.39 -12.97
C LEU A 211 1.19 -6.66 -13.89
N ASN A 212 0.88 -6.63 -15.18
CA ASN A 212 1.66 -5.90 -16.18
C ASN A 212 0.83 -4.71 -16.68
N ARG A 213 1.43 -3.51 -16.64
CA ARG A 213 0.76 -2.29 -17.10
C ARG A 213 1.66 -1.51 -18.04
N HIS A 214 1.15 -1.26 -19.24
CA HIS A 214 1.75 -0.39 -20.23
C HIS A 214 1.02 0.94 -20.26
N THR A 215 1.76 2.05 -20.30
CA THR A 215 1.18 3.39 -20.39
C THR A 215 1.98 4.20 -21.40
N ILE A 216 1.28 4.80 -22.36
CA ILE A 216 1.85 5.75 -23.32
C ILE A 216 1.24 7.11 -23.02
N THR A 217 2.08 8.12 -22.92
CA THR A 217 1.68 9.51 -22.71
C THR A 217 2.28 10.37 -23.82
N CYS A 218 1.43 11.16 -24.45
CA CYS A 218 1.83 12.12 -25.48
C CYS A 218 1.41 13.52 -25.01
N THR A 219 2.33 14.47 -25.05
CA THR A 219 2.10 15.87 -24.68
C THR A 219 2.52 16.78 -25.83
N LEU A 220 1.62 17.66 -26.23
CA LEU A 220 1.89 18.75 -27.17
C LEU A 220 1.68 20.07 -26.44
N GLY A 221 2.64 20.98 -26.54
CA GLY A 221 2.52 22.28 -25.92
C GLY A 221 3.08 23.40 -26.77
N VAL A 222 2.57 24.60 -26.53
CA VAL A 222 2.99 25.82 -27.20
C VAL A 222 3.44 26.83 -26.16
N LYS A 223 4.60 27.43 -26.37
CA LYS A 223 5.15 28.50 -25.53
C LYS A 223 4.83 29.83 -26.19
N PHE A 224 4.09 30.67 -25.52
CA PHE A 224 3.74 32.03 -25.95
C PHE A 224 4.87 33.03 -25.69
#